data_9f6b61fbe3309c7acd828854e229c13c
#
_entry.id   9f6b61fbe3309c7acd828854e229c13c
#
_cell.length_a   1.000
_cell.length_b   1.000
_cell.length_c   1.000
_cell.angle_alpha   90.00
_cell.angle_beta   90.00
_cell.angle_gamma   90.00
#
_symmetry.space_group_name_H-M   'P 1'
#
loop_
_entity.id
_entity.type
_entity.pdbx_description
1 polymer ?
#
loop_
_entity_poly.entity_id
_entity_poly.type
_entity_poly.pdbx_seq_one_letter_code
_entity_poly.pdbx_strand_id
1 'polypeptide(L)'
;IESVIPLRRCTVRMGRKYVAPDGAPVCSAARLGLAQCPCSGTAEPESYANAVQQAADALTGKSSFVRDALTERMNAHSEAQRYEEAAYLRDRIQTFETVLRRQEQAEKLCSQGKFTVSFDNIVYEVDNGVLASTRNADQLFMPLSSLSKQVQEAIIPPVGVRDDQGVLRNDAMDEVLCIAKFLEAQK
;
A
#
# COMPACT_ATOMS: atom_id res chain seq x y z
N ILE A 1 -6.09 -11.03 1.29
CA ILE A 1 -5.12 -11.48 2.31
C ILE A 1 -5.81 -12.29 3.39
N GLU A 2 -6.84 -11.77 4.06
CA GLU A 2 -7.57 -12.44 5.16
C GLU A 2 -8.21 -13.80 4.79
N SER A 3 -8.37 -14.10 3.51
CA SER A 3 -8.83 -15.43 3.07
C SER A 3 -7.73 -16.49 3.04
N VAL A 4 -6.46 -16.06 3.12
CA VAL A 4 -5.27 -16.92 3.07
C VAL A 4 -4.54 -16.93 4.41
N ILE A 5 -4.33 -15.76 4.98
CA ILE A 5 -3.62 -15.58 6.25
C ILE A 5 -4.64 -15.36 7.36
N PRO A 6 -4.61 -16.14 8.44
CA PRO A 6 -5.61 -16.10 9.51
C PRO A 6 -5.40 -14.91 10.45
N LEU A 7 -5.51 -13.69 9.93
CA LEU A 7 -5.48 -12.48 10.73
C LEU A 7 -6.76 -12.33 11.55
N ARG A 8 -6.71 -11.54 12.62
CA ARG A 8 -7.89 -11.23 13.42
C ARG A 8 -8.96 -10.50 12.59
N ARG A 9 -10.23 -10.83 12.79
CA ARG A 9 -11.37 -10.21 12.09
C ARG A 9 -12.27 -9.40 13.02
N CYS A 10 -11.91 -9.26 14.28
CA CYS A 10 -12.71 -8.51 15.24
C CYS A 10 -12.37 -7.02 15.26
N THR A 11 -13.32 -6.18 15.68
CA THR A 11 -13.18 -4.73 15.81
C THR A 11 -12.75 -4.27 17.19
N VAL A 12 -12.46 -5.19 18.11
CA VAL A 12 -12.01 -4.88 19.47
C VAL A 12 -10.71 -4.09 19.43
N ARG A 13 -10.68 -2.92 20.04
CA ARG A 13 -9.45 -2.12 20.16
C ARG A 13 -8.51 -2.78 21.15
N MET A 14 -7.33 -3.14 20.73
CA MET A 14 -6.27 -3.68 21.56
C MET A 14 -5.07 -2.74 21.50
N GLY A 15 -4.77 -2.09 22.63
CA GLY A 15 -3.53 -1.32 22.79
C GLY A 15 -2.34 -2.22 23.14
N ARG A 16 -1.14 -1.63 23.25
CA ARG A 16 0.09 -2.37 23.60
C ARG A 16 0.02 -3.14 24.94
N LYS A 17 -0.83 -2.70 25.86
CA LYS A 17 -1.03 -3.29 27.19
C LYS A 17 -2.34 -4.06 27.30
N TYR A 18 -2.93 -4.43 26.15
CA TYR A 18 -4.19 -5.19 26.19
C TYR A 18 -3.94 -6.57 26.81
N VAL A 19 -4.74 -6.88 27.81
CA VAL A 19 -4.84 -8.21 28.40
C VAL A 19 -6.26 -8.70 28.13
N ALA A 20 -6.38 -9.89 27.58
CA ALA A 20 -7.70 -10.48 27.34
C ALA A 20 -8.41 -10.73 28.69
N PRO A 21 -9.68 -10.38 28.80
CA PRO A 21 -10.45 -10.71 30.00
C PRO A 21 -10.53 -12.24 30.21
N ASP A 22 -10.51 -12.68 31.47
CA ASP A 22 -10.71 -14.10 31.79
C ASP A 22 -12.06 -14.58 31.23
N GLY A 23 -12.05 -15.71 30.52
CA GLY A 23 -13.25 -16.24 29.88
C GLY A 23 -13.77 -15.45 28.68
N ALA A 24 -12.98 -14.56 28.10
CA ALA A 24 -13.38 -13.83 26.91
C ALA A 24 -13.81 -14.80 25.79
N PRO A 25 -14.98 -14.55 25.14
CA PRO A 25 -15.51 -15.49 24.16
C PRO A 25 -14.65 -15.49 22.89
N VAL A 26 -14.33 -16.69 22.40
CA VAL A 26 -13.70 -16.87 21.09
C VAL A 26 -14.72 -16.57 20.01
N CYS A 27 -14.38 -15.68 19.06
CA CYS A 27 -15.27 -15.31 17.97
C CYS A 27 -15.52 -16.47 16.99
N SER A 28 -16.63 -16.43 16.25
CA SER A 28 -17.03 -17.49 15.31
C SER A 28 -15.96 -17.75 14.25
N ALA A 29 -15.31 -16.71 13.73
CA ALA A 29 -14.25 -16.86 12.74
C ALA A 29 -13.04 -17.64 13.29
N ALA A 30 -12.66 -17.40 14.55
CA ALA A 30 -11.57 -18.14 15.19
C ALA A 30 -11.96 -19.59 15.49
N ARG A 31 -13.21 -19.84 15.92
CA ARG A 31 -13.71 -21.21 16.12
C ARG A 31 -13.73 -22.03 14.84
N LEU A 32 -13.92 -21.40 13.70
CA LEU A 32 -13.88 -22.03 12.38
C LEU A 32 -12.46 -22.12 11.78
N GLY A 33 -11.42 -21.69 12.51
CA GLY A 33 -10.03 -21.66 12.03
C GLY A 33 -9.75 -20.60 10.95
N LEU A 34 -10.69 -19.69 10.69
CA LEU A 34 -10.57 -18.65 9.65
C LEU A 34 -9.87 -17.39 10.13
N ALA A 35 -9.58 -17.26 11.41
CA ALA A 35 -8.90 -16.13 12.03
C ALA A 35 -8.22 -16.55 13.33
N GLN A 36 -7.16 -15.86 13.69
CA GLN A 36 -6.63 -15.93 15.06
C GLN A 36 -7.33 -14.90 15.95
N CYS A 37 -7.52 -15.22 17.22
CA CYS A 37 -8.28 -14.39 18.16
C CYS A 37 -7.42 -13.93 19.34
N PRO A 38 -6.50 -12.97 19.16
CA PRO A 38 -5.70 -12.44 20.27
C PRO A 38 -6.55 -11.69 21.30
N CYS A 39 -7.75 -11.21 20.91
CA CYS A 39 -8.67 -10.51 21.81
C CYS A 39 -9.31 -11.42 22.88
N SER A 40 -9.31 -12.73 22.70
CA SER A 40 -9.76 -13.71 23.72
C SER A 40 -8.60 -14.37 24.47
N GLY A 41 -7.36 -14.01 24.15
CA GLY A 41 -6.16 -14.64 24.73
C GLY A 41 -5.88 -16.06 24.22
N THR A 42 -6.65 -16.58 23.26
CA THR A 42 -6.48 -17.94 22.75
C THR A 42 -5.46 -18.05 21.60
N ALA A 43 -5.08 -16.93 20.98
CA ALA A 43 -4.04 -16.92 19.98
C ALA A 43 -2.66 -16.90 20.65
N GLU A 44 -1.80 -17.80 20.26
CA GLU A 44 -0.40 -17.77 20.68
C GLU A 44 0.30 -16.52 20.08
N PRO A 45 0.97 -15.71 20.91
CA PRO A 45 1.57 -14.46 20.46
C PRO A 45 2.56 -14.61 19.29
N GLU A 46 3.39 -15.65 19.32
CA GLU A 46 4.39 -15.92 18.30
C GLU A 46 3.73 -16.35 16.98
N SER A 47 2.73 -17.21 17.02
CA SER A 47 1.95 -17.62 15.86
C SER A 47 1.23 -16.44 15.21
N TYR A 48 0.65 -15.54 16.01
CA TYR A 48 0.00 -14.35 15.49
C TYR A 48 1.02 -13.34 14.90
N ALA A 49 2.18 -13.15 15.53
CA ALA A 49 3.24 -12.31 15.00
C ALA A 49 3.73 -12.82 13.64
N ASN A 50 3.89 -14.14 13.48
CA ASN A 50 4.24 -14.77 12.21
C ASN A 50 3.17 -14.53 11.13
N ALA A 51 1.88 -14.62 11.46
CA ALA A 51 0.81 -14.33 10.53
C ALA A 51 0.81 -12.85 10.09
N VAL A 52 1.08 -11.92 11.01
CA VAL A 52 1.22 -10.50 10.72
C VAL A 52 2.42 -10.25 9.81
N GLN A 53 3.57 -10.89 10.09
CA GLN A 53 4.77 -10.77 9.25
C GLN A 53 4.53 -11.31 7.83
N GLN A 54 3.89 -12.47 7.69
CA GLN A 54 3.51 -13.01 6.38
C GLN A 54 2.59 -12.06 5.60
N ALA A 55 1.65 -11.42 6.29
CA ALA A 55 0.78 -10.43 5.65
C ALA A 55 1.55 -9.20 5.20
N ALA A 56 2.48 -8.69 6.02
CA ALA A 56 3.34 -7.58 5.68
C ALA A 56 4.25 -7.90 4.49
N ASP A 57 4.87 -9.08 4.46
CA ASP A 57 5.71 -9.52 3.36
C ASP A 57 4.93 -9.70 2.05
N ALA A 58 3.69 -10.21 2.14
CA ALA A 58 2.82 -10.31 0.97
C ALA A 58 2.41 -8.93 0.43
N LEU A 59 2.08 -7.98 1.31
CA LEU A 59 1.69 -6.61 0.93
C LEU A 59 2.85 -5.77 0.38
N THR A 60 4.08 -6.08 0.78
CA THR A 60 5.28 -5.41 0.26
C THR A 60 5.90 -6.12 -0.95
N GLY A 61 5.26 -7.15 -1.48
CA GLY A 61 5.76 -7.92 -2.62
C GLY A 61 6.95 -8.83 -2.33
N LYS A 62 7.37 -8.95 -1.05
CA LYS A 62 8.48 -9.82 -0.63
C LYS A 62 8.13 -11.30 -0.66
N SER A 63 6.85 -11.66 -0.66
CA SER A 63 6.37 -13.02 -0.64
C SER A 63 5.25 -13.24 -1.67
N SER A 64 5.34 -14.32 -2.44
CA SER A 64 4.29 -14.78 -3.37
C SER A 64 3.21 -15.61 -2.69
N PHE A 65 3.35 -15.95 -1.41
CA PHE A 65 2.52 -16.91 -0.70
C PHE A 65 1.01 -16.70 -0.88
N VAL A 66 0.52 -15.46 -0.77
CA VAL A 66 -0.91 -15.15 -0.93
C VAL A 66 -1.38 -15.40 -2.37
N ARG A 67 -0.58 -14.99 -3.36
CA ARG A 67 -0.89 -15.21 -4.77
C ARG A 67 -0.90 -16.69 -5.10
N ASP A 68 0.09 -17.42 -4.66
CA ASP A 68 0.24 -18.86 -4.95
C ASP A 68 -0.92 -19.65 -4.32
N ALA A 69 -1.29 -19.36 -3.06
CA ALA A 69 -2.44 -19.99 -2.40
C ALA A 69 -3.78 -19.65 -3.07
N LEU A 70 -3.96 -18.43 -3.57
CA LEU A 70 -5.16 -18.08 -4.34
C LEU A 70 -5.19 -18.77 -5.70
N THR A 71 -4.03 -18.89 -6.37
CA THR A 71 -3.90 -19.60 -7.66
C THR A 71 -4.20 -21.08 -7.51
N GLU A 72 -3.68 -21.71 -6.48
CA GLU A 72 -3.98 -23.12 -6.18
C GLU A 72 -5.49 -23.35 -5.99
N ARG A 73 -6.14 -22.51 -5.19
CA ARG A 73 -7.60 -22.57 -4.99
C ARG A 73 -8.37 -22.33 -6.28
N MET A 74 -7.94 -21.36 -7.10
CA MET A 74 -8.54 -21.08 -8.41
C MET A 74 -8.48 -22.33 -9.32
N ASN A 75 -7.33 -22.96 -9.38
CA ASN A 75 -7.14 -24.17 -10.18
C ASN A 75 -8.01 -25.34 -9.68
N ALA A 76 -8.08 -25.55 -8.37
CA ALA A 76 -8.95 -26.56 -7.77
C ALA A 76 -10.45 -26.33 -8.10
N HIS A 77 -10.92 -25.08 -8.09
CA HIS A 77 -12.28 -24.76 -8.53
C HIS A 77 -12.48 -25.03 -10.02
N SER A 78 -11.50 -24.69 -10.86
CA SER A 78 -11.55 -24.97 -12.31
C SER A 78 -11.60 -26.45 -12.60
N GLU A 79 -10.80 -27.28 -11.95
CA GLU A 79 -10.80 -28.75 -12.08
C GLU A 79 -12.13 -29.34 -11.64
N ALA A 80 -12.75 -28.78 -10.62
CA ALA A 80 -14.09 -29.15 -10.16
C ALA A 80 -15.22 -28.57 -11.02
N GLN A 81 -14.92 -27.95 -12.17
CA GLN A 81 -15.86 -27.28 -13.09
C GLN A 81 -16.67 -26.15 -12.44
N ARG A 82 -16.18 -25.57 -11.35
CA ARG A 82 -16.77 -24.44 -10.65
C ARG A 82 -16.19 -23.14 -11.19
N TYR A 83 -16.56 -22.81 -12.41
CA TYR A 83 -15.93 -21.73 -13.19
C TYR A 83 -16.21 -20.33 -12.64
N GLU A 84 -17.36 -20.10 -12.02
CA GLU A 84 -17.70 -18.82 -11.41
C GLU A 84 -16.80 -18.50 -10.22
N GLU A 85 -16.57 -19.51 -9.35
CA GLU A 85 -15.66 -19.36 -8.21
C GLU A 85 -14.21 -19.23 -8.65
N ALA A 86 -13.81 -19.95 -9.69
CA ALA A 86 -12.49 -19.78 -10.28
C ALA A 86 -12.29 -18.38 -10.88
N ALA A 87 -13.29 -17.86 -11.61
CA ALA A 87 -13.26 -16.51 -12.16
C ALA A 87 -13.18 -15.43 -11.04
N TYR A 88 -13.95 -15.59 -9.98
CA TYR A 88 -13.89 -14.71 -8.81
C TYR A 88 -12.49 -14.65 -8.17
N LEU A 89 -11.83 -15.81 -8.02
CA LEU A 89 -10.47 -15.88 -7.49
C LEU A 89 -9.45 -15.27 -8.44
N ARG A 90 -9.58 -15.49 -9.76
CA ARG A 90 -8.75 -14.85 -10.79
C ARG A 90 -8.81 -13.33 -10.67
N ASP A 91 -10.01 -12.76 -10.57
CA ASP A 91 -10.20 -11.31 -10.49
C ASP A 91 -9.60 -10.73 -9.19
N ARG A 92 -9.65 -11.49 -8.09
CA ARG A 92 -8.98 -11.13 -6.83
C ARG A 92 -7.46 -11.16 -6.94
N ILE A 93 -6.90 -12.16 -7.61
CA ILE A 93 -5.45 -12.24 -7.87
C ILE A 93 -5.02 -11.02 -8.70
N GLN A 94 -5.73 -10.72 -9.78
CA GLN A 94 -5.43 -9.58 -10.65
C GLN A 94 -5.50 -8.24 -9.92
N THR A 95 -6.51 -8.07 -9.04
CA THR A 95 -6.63 -6.88 -8.19
C THR A 95 -5.44 -6.77 -7.23
N PHE A 96 -5.06 -7.86 -6.59
CA PHE A 96 -3.92 -7.90 -5.67
C PHE A 96 -2.61 -7.56 -6.39
N GLU A 97 -2.34 -8.15 -7.54
CA GLU A 97 -1.16 -7.85 -8.36
C GLU A 97 -1.13 -6.38 -8.83
N THR A 98 -2.29 -5.80 -9.12
CA THR A 98 -2.38 -4.39 -9.48
C THR A 98 -1.98 -3.48 -8.31
N VAL A 99 -2.41 -3.81 -7.10
CA VAL A 99 -2.02 -3.07 -5.89
C VAL A 99 -0.52 -3.18 -5.64
N LEU A 100 0.06 -4.39 -5.72
CA LEU A 100 1.51 -4.60 -5.55
C LEU A 100 2.32 -3.83 -6.58
N ARG A 101 1.91 -3.84 -7.84
CA ARG A 101 2.59 -3.08 -8.91
C ARG A 101 2.57 -1.58 -8.65
N ARG A 102 1.43 -1.04 -8.19
CA ARG A 102 1.33 0.38 -7.80
C ARG A 102 2.26 0.72 -6.64
N GLN A 103 2.33 -0.14 -5.64
CA GLN A 103 3.24 0.01 -4.52
C GLN A 103 4.71 0.04 -5.00
N GLU A 104 5.09 -0.90 -5.84
CA GLU A 104 6.44 -0.98 -6.41
C GLU A 104 6.79 0.25 -7.24
N GLN A 105 5.87 0.73 -8.08
CA GLN A 105 6.05 1.96 -8.86
C GLN A 105 6.26 3.18 -7.97
N ALA A 106 5.45 3.32 -6.92
CA ALA A 106 5.57 4.41 -5.96
C ALA A 106 6.90 4.35 -5.20
N GLU A 107 7.28 3.18 -4.69
CA GLU A 107 8.57 2.99 -3.99
C GLU A 107 9.75 3.30 -4.90
N LYS A 108 9.72 2.85 -6.14
CA LYS A 108 10.76 3.11 -7.13
C LYS A 108 10.91 4.60 -7.41
N LEU A 109 9.79 5.33 -7.57
CA LEU A 109 9.83 6.77 -7.80
C LEU A 109 10.36 7.51 -6.57
N CYS A 110 9.87 7.18 -5.38
CA CYS A 110 10.33 7.77 -4.13
C CYS A 110 11.83 7.51 -3.88
N SER A 111 12.35 6.35 -4.27
CA SER A 111 13.76 6.00 -4.09
C SER A 111 14.73 6.78 -4.98
N GLN A 112 14.24 7.44 -6.03
CA GLN A 112 15.05 8.30 -6.89
C GLN A 112 15.47 9.62 -6.22
N GLY A 113 14.82 9.98 -5.11
CA GLY A 113 15.09 11.24 -4.41
C GLY A 113 14.69 12.45 -5.23
N LYS A 114 15.60 13.43 -5.32
CA LYS A 114 15.38 14.67 -6.10
C LYS A 114 15.85 14.51 -7.53
N PHE A 115 14.96 14.86 -8.47
CA PHE A 115 15.30 14.92 -9.88
C PHE A 115 14.45 15.97 -10.62
N THR A 116 14.83 16.32 -11.83
CA THR A 116 14.10 17.26 -12.68
C THR A 116 13.71 16.61 -13.98
N VAL A 117 12.51 16.96 -14.46
CA VAL A 117 12.00 16.55 -15.78
C VAL A 117 11.59 17.80 -16.54
N SER A 118 12.01 17.91 -17.79
CA SER A 118 11.61 19.01 -18.68
C SER A 118 10.58 18.49 -19.67
N PHE A 119 9.43 19.14 -19.73
CA PHE A 119 8.40 18.83 -20.71
C PHE A 119 7.65 20.12 -21.09
N ASP A 120 7.41 20.32 -22.39
CA ASP A 120 6.68 21.47 -22.94
C ASP A 120 7.17 22.82 -22.43
N ASN A 121 8.50 23.01 -22.41
CA ASN A 121 9.19 24.21 -21.90
C ASN A 121 9.00 24.47 -20.40
N ILE A 122 8.49 23.49 -19.65
CA ILE A 122 8.36 23.55 -18.18
C ILE A 122 9.33 22.54 -17.56
N VAL A 123 10.06 22.99 -16.56
CA VAL A 123 10.91 22.12 -15.72
C VAL A 123 10.15 21.81 -14.44
N TYR A 124 9.92 20.55 -14.22
CA TYR A 124 9.30 19.98 -13.02
C TYR A 124 10.39 19.45 -12.10
N GLU A 125 10.42 19.91 -10.88
CA GLU A 125 11.29 19.38 -9.83
C GLU A 125 10.48 18.42 -8.96
N VAL A 126 10.92 17.17 -8.91
CA VAL A 126 10.29 16.11 -8.10
C VAL A 126 11.22 15.79 -6.94
N ASP A 127 10.68 15.70 -5.73
CA ASP A 127 11.38 15.32 -4.51
C ASP A 127 10.68 14.14 -3.85
N ASN A 128 11.37 13.00 -3.77
CA ASN A 128 10.83 11.77 -3.17
C ASN A 128 9.45 11.35 -3.75
N GLY A 129 9.26 11.56 -5.05
CA GLY A 129 8.05 11.16 -5.77
C GLY A 129 6.91 12.18 -5.77
N VAL A 130 7.05 13.34 -5.13
CA VAL A 130 6.07 14.44 -5.18
C VAL A 130 6.63 15.65 -5.91
N LEU A 131 5.75 16.47 -6.47
CA LEU A 131 6.12 17.69 -7.18
C LEU A 131 6.53 18.76 -6.18
N ALA A 132 7.82 19.12 -6.17
CA ALA A 132 8.35 20.15 -5.29
C ALA A 132 8.22 21.56 -5.88
N SER A 133 8.47 21.73 -7.19
CA SER A 133 8.35 23.01 -7.88
C SER A 133 8.18 22.84 -9.40
N THR A 134 7.69 23.90 -10.04
CA THR A 134 7.66 24.04 -11.50
C THR A 134 8.23 25.37 -11.92
N ARG A 135 8.96 25.43 -13.06
CA ARG A 135 9.49 26.66 -13.63
C ARG A 135 9.50 26.59 -15.16
N ASN A 136 9.34 27.72 -15.83
CA ASN A 136 9.57 27.80 -17.27
C ASN A 136 11.08 27.65 -17.58
N ALA A 137 11.41 26.86 -18.60
CA ALA A 137 12.80 26.65 -19.02
C ALA A 137 13.48 27.97 -19.46
N ASP A 138 12.71 28.94 -19.98
CA ASP A 138 13.21 30.25 -20.43
C ASP A 138 13.41 31.26 -19.27
N GLN A 139 12.86 31.00 -18.10
CA GLN A 139 13.03 31.88 -16.93
C GLN A 139 14.21 31.42 -16.09
N LEU A 140 15.38 32.00 -16.37
CA LEU A 140 16.52 31.91 -15.47
C LEU A 140 16.12 32.46 -14.09
N PHE A 141 15.93 31.56 -13.12
CA PHE A 141 15.83 31.84 -11.69
C PHE A 141 14.88 33.00 -11.27
N MET A 142 13.58 32.71 -11.17
CA MET A 142 12.74 33.47 -10.26
C MET A 142 12.69 32.75 -8.91
N PRO A 143 13.17 33.34 -7.80
CA PRO A 143 13.01 32.73 -6.48
C PRO A 143 11.52 32.64 -6.12
N LEU A 144 11.12 31.60 -5.38
CA LEU A 144 9.74 31.38 -4.92
C LEU A 144 9.11 32.62 -4.24
N SER A 145 9.94 33.51 -3.68
CA SER A 145 9.53 34.76 -3.06
C SER A 145 8.92 35.80 -4.05
N SER A 146 9.08 35.60 -5.37
CA SER A 146 8.51 36.49 -6.40
C SER A 146 7.18 35.99 -6.97
N LEU A 147 6.70 34.80 -6.59
CA LEU A 147 5.37 34.31 -6.95
C LEU A 147 4.30 35.05 -6.14
N SER A 148 3.16 35.35 -6.76
CA SER A 148 2.04 35.96 -6.04
C SER A 148 1.64 35.08 -4.85
N LYS A 149 1.20 35.68 -3.74
CA LYS A 149 0.76 34.96 -2.53
C LYS A 149 -0.20 33.80 -2.81
N GLN A 150 -1.07 33.95 -3.80
CA GLN A 150 -2.02 32.90 -4.23
C GLN A 150 -1.36 31.66 -4.80
N VAL A 151 -0.20 31.80 -5.48
CA VAL A 151 0.56 30.67 -6.02
C VAL A 151 1.42 30.04 -4.91
N GLN A 152 1.89 30.85 -3.95
CA GLN A 152 2.62 30.35 -2.77
C GLN A 152 1.72 29.53 -1.83
N GLU A 153 0.44 29.90 -1.68
CA GLU A 153 -0.54 29.15 -0.88
C GLU A 153 -1.00 27.86 -1.57
N ALA A 154 -0.91 27.78 -2.90
CA ALA A 154 -1.23 26.56 -3.65
C ALA A 154 -0.08 25.55 -3.66
N ILE A 155 1.16 25.96 -3.39
CA ILE A 155 2.30 25.06 -3.17
C ILE A 155 2.30 24.69 -1.69
N ILE A 156 1.50 23.72 -1.32
CA ILE A 156 1.60 23.06 -0.01
C ILE A 156 3.03 22.54 0.10
N PRO A 157 3.81 22.98 1.12
CA PRO A 157 5.15 22.40 1.31
C PRO A 157 4.98 20.88 1.40
N PRO A 158 5.85 20.09 0.77
CA PRO A 158 5.73 18.64 0.81
C PRO A 158 5.76 18.21 2.26
N VAL A 159 4.60 17.97 2.83
CA VAL A 159 4.46 17.22 4.07
C VAL A 159 5.13 15.89 3.77
N GLY A 160 6.10 15.47 4.57
CA GLY A 160 6.92 14.29 4.27
C GLY A 160 6.09 13.17 3.66
N VAL A 161 6.52 12.66 2.52
CA VAL A 161 5.80 11.64 1.74
C VAL A 161 5.59 10.37 2.54
N ARG A 162 6.40 10.19 3.59
CA ARG A 162 6.34 9.06 4.52
C ARG A 162 5.96 9.55 5.91
N ASP A 163 5.24 8.70 6.63
CA ASP A 163 4.94 8.90 8.05
C ASP A 163 6.18 8.62 8.94
N ASP A 164 6.01 8.78 10.25
CA ASP A 164 7.06 8.55 11.26
C ASP A 164 7.57 7.10 11.28
N GLN A 165 6.86 6.17 10.64
CA GLN A 165 7.24 4.76 10.50
C GLN A 165 7.90 4.46 9.15
N GLY A 166 8.08 5.47 8.29
CA GLY A 166 8.66 5.33 6.97
C GLY A 166 7.69 4.76 5.91
N VAL A 167 6.39 4.69 6.21
CA VAL A 167 5.36 4.21 5.28
C VAL A 167 4.87 5.37 4.41
N LEU A 168 4.67 5.11 3.12
CA LEU A 168 4.08 6.07 2.19
C LEU A 168 2.69 6.49 2.68
N ARG A 169 2.48 7.79 2.80
CA ARG A 169 1.20 8.35 3.23
C ARG A 169 0.15 8.19 2.13
N ASN A 170 -1.08 7.88 2.51
CA ASN A 170 -2.17 7.70 1.56
C ASN A 170 -2.48 8.97 0.74
N ASP A 171 -2.33 10.15 1.34
CA ASP A 171 -2.55 11.44 0.68
C ASP A 171 -1.46 11.78 -0.37
N ALA A 172 -0.25 11.24 -0.21
CA ALA A 172 0.83 11.38 -1.18
C ALA A 172 0.80 10.31 -2.30
N MET A 173 0.15 9.18 -2.08
CA MET A 173 0.17 8.04 -3.00
C MET A 173 -0.40 8.39 -4.39
N ASP A 174 -1.51 9.11 -4.43
CA ASP A 174 -2.17 9.47 -5.70
C ASP A 174 -1.29 10.41 -6.53
N GLU A 175 -0.62 11.37 -5.90
CA GLU A 175 0.32 12.28 -6.56
C GLU A 175 1.54 11.52 -7.10
N VAL A 176 2.15 10.65 -6.30
CA VAL A 176 3.28 9.81 -6.69
C VAL A 176 2.90 8.94 -7.90
N LEU A 177 1.73 8.33 -7.90
CA LEU A 177 1.27 7.50 -9.02
C LEU A 177 0.94 8.32 -10.28
N CYS A 178 0.44 9.55 -10.14
CA CYS A 178 0.24 10.46 -11.26
C CYS A 178 1.58 10.83 -11.92
N ILE A 179 2.59 11.16 -11.13
CA ILE A 179 3.93 11.47 -11.62
C ILE A 179 4.56 10.23 -12.28
N ALA A 180 4.44 9.05 -11.69
CA ALA A 180 4.94 7.81 -12.27
C ALA A 180 4.35 7.55 -13.66
N LYS A 181 3.02 7.68 -13.81
CA LYS A 181 2.33 7.54 -15.11
C LYS A 181 2.79 8.59 -16.13
N PHE A 182 2.94 9.84 -15.70
CA PHE A 182 3.43 10.91 -16.58
C PHE A 182 4.82 10.57 -17.13
N LEU A 183 5.74 10.13 -16.27
CA LEU A 183 7.10 9.76 -16.66
C LEU A 183 7.14 8.53 -17.58
N GLU A 184 6.23 7.57 -17.42
CA GLU A 184 6.12 6.42 -18.31
C GLU A 184 5.62 6.80 -19.70
N ALA A 185 4.71 7.76 -19.80
CA ALA A 185 4.17 8.25 -21.07
C ALA A 185 5.17 9.08 -21.88
N GLN A 186 6.30 9.50 -21.29
CA GLN A 186 7.36 10.26 -21.96
C GLN A 186 8.49 9.37 -22.52
N LYS A 187 8.43 8.06 -22.31
CA LYS A 187 9.40 7.07 -22.86
C LYS A 187 8.96 6.55 -24.21
#